data_11af8cf5e6b13b6b83cf1c45c16b147f
#
_entry.id   11af8cf5e6b13b6b83cf1c45c16b147f
#
_cell.length_a   1.000
_cell.length_b   1.000
_cell.length_c   1.000
_cell.angle_alpha   90.00
_cell.angle_beta   90.00
_cell.angle_gamma   90.00
#
_symmetry.space_group_name_H-M   'P 1'
#
loop_
_entity.id
_entity.type
_entity.pdbx_description
1 polymer ?
#
loop_
_entity_poly.entity_id
_entity_poly.type
_entity_poly.pdbx_seq_one_letter_code
_entity_poly.pdbx_strand_id
1 'polypeptide(L)'
;MEIGVNVLGLEALFEGKIRPVLDFAAAADRVGVDLICTGDHLGFNADAHAQRVSEHNFLFPLDHPWYEPISLLSSIAAVTERARLGVSVLIATVRPPALLAKQVATLDALSDGRVTMGFGVGWQEAEYTATNMPFDARFGRMEETVAACRELWTHAPATFKGRDFSFENYHSIPLSTQESVPVLFGFGPSQRNFDRIARVADGRTVNPADLATFTDSVALLRNTFEAHDRDPDNARVQVSASPVRRDNGSVDLEATAEKAHGWSDRGASVVVFRPVVFDCAAEELPELLDWMISVREA
;
A
#
# COMPACT_ATOMS: atom_id res chain seq x y z
N MET A 1 8.04 -14.83 -7.77
CA MET A 1 7.83 -13.68 -6.85
C MET A 1 7.46 -12.45 -7.66
N GLU A 2 6.45 -11.67 -7.24
CA GLU A 2 6.14 -10.38 -7.86
C GLU A 2 7.03 -9.27 -7.28
N ILE A 3 7.46 -8.34 -8.14
CA ILE A 3 8.31 -7.21 -7.76
C ILE A 3 7.51 -5.91 -7.84
N GLY A 4 7.53 -5.16 -6.76
CA GLY A 4 6.92 -3.83 -6.69
C GLY A 4 7.94 -2.72 -6.45
N VAL A 5 7.59 -1.51 -6.86
CA VAL A 5 8.32 -0.28 -6.52
C VAL A 5 7.42 0.71 -5.78
N ASN A 6 7.96 1.31 -4.73
CA ASN A 6 7.28 2.38 -4.00
C ASN A 6 7.94 3.71 -4.34
N VAL A 7 7.19 4.59 -5.02
CA VAL A 7 7.69 5.88 -5.51
C VAL A 7 7.65 7.00 -4.47
N LEU A 8 7.22 6.73 -3.23
CA LEU A 8 7.19 7.72 -2.16
C LEU A 8 8.60 8.26 -1.86
N GLY A 9 8.76 9.55 -1.93
CA GLY A 9 10.02 10.27 -1.67
C GLY A 9 10.97 10.32 -2.88
N LEU A 10 10.61 9.69 -4.00
CA LEU A 10 11.48 9.62 -5.17
C LEU A 10 11.75 11.00 -5.80
N GLU A 11 10.84 11.97 -5.65
CA GLU A 11 11.03 13.36 -6.09
C GLU A 11 12.25 14.02 -5.46
N ALA A 12 12.71 13.53 -4.30
CA ALA A 12 13.93 14.05 -3.67
C ALA A 12 15.18 13.86 -4.55
N LEU A 13 15.24 12.79 -5.36
CA LEU A 13 16.31 12.57 -6.32
C LEU A 13 16.24 13.51 -7.53
N PHE A 14 15.13 14.24 -7.70
CA PHE A 14 14.85 15.15 -8.80
C PHE A 14 14.65 16.59 -8.33
N GLU A 15 15.36 17.00 -7.29
CA GLU A 15 15.26 18.37 -6.73
C GLU A 15 13.82 18.76 -6.33
N GLY A 16 13.03 17.81 -5.86
CA GLY A 16 11.63 18.00 -5.48
C GLY A 16 10.64 18.03 -6.66
N LYS A 17 11.08 17.78 -7.89
CA LYS A 17 10.21 17.77 -9.07
C LYS A 17 9.45 16.45 -9.17
N ILE A 18 8.11 16.51 -9.25
CA ILE A 18 7.25 15.31 -9.33
C ILE A 18 7.18 14.72 -10.75
N ARG A 19 7.36 15.52 -11.80
CA ARG A 19 7.23 15.03 -13.20
C ARG A 19 8.17 13.88 -13.53
N PRO A 20 9.47 13.89 -13.16
CA PRO A 20 10.38 12.78 -13.41
C PRO A 20 9.96 11.47 -12.70
N VAL A 21 9.18 11.54 -11.61
CA VAL A 21 8.61 10.34 -10.95
C VAL A 21 7.64 9.62 -11.87
N LEU A 22 6.89 10.33 -12.73
CA LEU A 22 6.02 9.71 -13.74
C LEU A 22 6.85 9.04 -14.84
N ASP A 23 7.96 9.64 -15.25
CA ASP A 23 8.87 9.06 -16.25
C ASP A 23 9.52 7.78 -15.69
N PHE A 24 9.90 7.78 -14.40
CA PHE A 24 10.38 6.59 -13.71
C PHE A 24 9.29 5.50 -13.63
N ALA A 25 8.05 5.85 -13.29
CA ALA A 25 6.93 4.89 -13.26
C ALA A 25 6.70 4.24 -14.63
N ALA A 26 6.75 5.03 -15.71
CA ALA A 26 6.67 4.52 -17.07
C ALA A 26 7.87 3.60 -17.42
N ALA A 27 9.07 3.90 -16.93
CA ALA A 27 10.25 3.02 -17.12
C ALA A 27 10.08 1.72 -16.33
N ALA A 28 9.62 1.79 -15.07
CA ALA A 28 9.35 0.62 -14.23
C ALA A 28 8.31 -0.32 -14.87
N ASP A 29 7.23 0.23 -15.43
CA ASP A 29 6.23 -0.55 -16.18
C ASP A 29 6.84 -1.25 -17.41
N ARG A 30 7.68 -0.55 -18.18
CA ARG A 30 8.33 -1.12 -19.38
C ARG A 30 9.27 -2.27 -19.07
N VAL A 31 10.03 -2.20 -17.97
CA VAL A 31 10.95 -3.30 -17.58
C VAL A 31 10.24 -4.45 -16.88
N GLY A 32 8.93 -4.30 -16.59
CA GLY A 32 8.10 -5.40 -16.09
C GLY A 32 7.94 -5.44 -14.57
N VAL A 33 8.00 -4.30 -13.88
CA VAL A 33 7.56 -4.19 -12.48
C VAL A 33 6.08 -4.57 -12.37
N ASP A 34 5.70 -5.38 -11.38
CA ASP A 34 4.33 -5.89 -11.21
C ASP A 34 3.42 -4.92 -10.44
N LEU A 35 4.00 -4.09 -9.59
CA LEU A 35 3.27 -3.14 -8.74
C LEU A 35 4.02 -1.82 -8.60
N ILE A 36 3.35 -0.72 -8.89
CA ILE A 36 3.82 0.63 -8.57
C ILE A 36 2.93 1.17 -7.45
N CYS A 37 3.52 1.56 -6.33
CA CYS A 37 2.75 2.08 -5.20
C CYS A 37 3.38 3.33 -4.58
N THR A 38 2.60 4.02 -3.75
CA THR A 38 3.04 5.17 -2.95
C THR A 38 2.49 5.07 -1.53
N GLY A 39 2.85 6.03 -0.66
CA GLY A 39 2.32 6.14 0.70
C GLY A 39 1.31 7.27 0.83
N ASP A 40 0.77 7.45 2.04
CA ASP A 40 -0.24 8.47 2.33
C ASP A 40 -0.02 9.09 3.71
N HIS A 41 -0.02 10.41 3.73
CA HIS A 41 -0.31 11.28 4.87
C HIS A 41 -0.99 12.55 4.35
N LEU A 42 -1.97 13.07 5.09
CA LEU A 42 -2.61 14.35 4.75
C LEU A 42 -1.81 15.54 5.27
N GLY A 43 -1.06 15.35 6.33
CA GLY A 43 -0.22 16.34 6.96
C GLY A 43 0.18 15.93 8.38
N PHE A 44 1.01 16.73 9.02
CA PHE A 44 1.55 16.41 10.35
C PHE A 44 1.29 17.52 11.37
N ASN A 45 0.95 17.11 12.58
CA ASN A 45 1.21 17.92 13.76
C ASN A 45 2.72 17.84 14.08
N ALA A 46 3.37 18.97 14.28
CA ALA A 46 4.84 19.03 14.44
C ALA A 46 5.34 18.24 15.66
N ASP A 47 4.61 18.28 16.79
CA ASP A 47 5.00 17.55 18.00
C ASP A 47 4.85 16.05 17.83
N ALA A 48 3.73 15.61 17.21
CA ALA A 48 3.50 14.21 16.91
C ALA A 48 4.52 13.66 15.88
N HIS A 49 4.92 14.48 14.91
CA HIS A 49 6.00 14.14 13.98
C HIS A 49 7.34 13.97 14.70
N ALA A 50 7.73 14.94 15.55
CA ALA A 50 8.98 14.88 16.30
C ALA A 50 9.04 13.64 17.21
N GLN A 51 7.94 13.31 17.88
CA GLN A 51 7.82 12.07 18.66
C GLN A 51 7.97 10.84 17.78
N ARG A 52 7.34 10.79 16.61
CA ARG A 52 7.43 9.66 15.66
C ARG A 52 8.84 9.45 15.14
N VAL A 53 9.57 10.52 14.86
CA VAL A 53 10.99 10.47 14.48
C VAL A 53 11.84 9.87 15.60
N SER A 54 11.65 10.30 16.84
CA SER A 54 12.44 9.85 17.99
C SER A 54 12.17 8.40 18.40
N GLU A 55 10.91 7.93 18.30
CA GLU A 55 10.52 6.62 18.82
C GLU A 55 10.54 5.51 17.74
N HIS A 56 10.39 5.86 16.46
CA HIS A 56 10.15 4.89 15.40
C HIS A 56 11.03 5.08 14.16
N ASN A 57 12.08 5.91 14.25
CA ASN A 57 12.99 6.19 13.13
C ASN A 57 12.23 6.55 11.83
N PHE A 58 11.28 7.49 11.93
CA PHE A 58 10.50 7.94 10.79
C PHE A 58 11.39 8.73 9.82
N LEU A 59 11.46 8.28 8.55
CA LEU A 59 12.49 8.70 7.61
C LEU A 59 12.25 10.06 6.95
N PHE A 60 11.01 10.56 6.97
CA PHE A 60 10.64 11.76 6.24
C PHE A 60 10.69 12.99 7.15
N PRO A 61 11.29 14.12 6.70
CA PRO A 61 11.25 15.38 7.43
C PRO A 61 9.82 15.96 7.45
N LEU A 62 9.57 16.91 8.36
CA LEU A 62 8.24 17.50 8.57
C LEU A 62 7.70 18.20 7.30
N ASP A 63 8.58 18.79 6.52
CA ASP A 63 8.29 19.53 5.29
C ASP A 63 8.36 18.65 4.01
N HIS A 64 8.49 17.32 4.16
CA HIS A 64 8.43 16.42 3.02
C HIS A 64 7.09 16.55 2.28
N PRO A 65 7.09 16.69 0.95
CA PRO A 65 5.86 16.78 0.18
C PRO A 65 5.15 15.41 0.11
N TRP A 66 3.99 15.31 0.74
CA TRP A 66 3.11 14.14 0.63
C TRP A 66 2.05 14.39 -0.43
N TYR A 67 2.28 13.87 -1.62
CA TYR A 67 1.30 13.95 -2.70
C TYR A 67 0.10 13.05 -2.40
N GLU A 68 -1.12 13.56 -2.68
CA GLU A 68 -2.33 12.76 -2.50
C GLU A 68 -2.26 11.51 -3.40
N PRO A 69 -2.31 10.30 -2.81
CA PRO A 69 -1.90 9.09 -3.52
C PRO A 69 -2.78 8.71 -4.70
N ILE A 70 -4.11 8.91 -4.61
CA ILE A 70 -5.01 8.54 -5.72
C ILE A 70 -4.82 9.51 -6.90
N SER A 71 -4.58 10.79 -6.64
CA SER A 71 -4.25 11.78 -7.66
C SER A 71 -2.92 11.46 -8.37
N LEU A 72 -1.90 11.10 -7.59
CA LEU A 72 -0.60 10.68 -8.13
C LEU A 72 -0.73 9.40 -8.97
N LEU A 73 -1.41 8.37 -8.44
CA LEU A 73 -1.63 7.10 -9.13
C LEU A 73 -2.48 7.28 -10.40
N SER A 74 -3.43 8.23 -10.43
CA SER A 74 -4.17 8.56 -11.67
C SER A 74 -3.25 9.12 -12.76
N SER A 75 -2.24 9.92 -12.36
CA SER A 75 -1.22 10.41 -13.29
C SER A 75 -0.29 9.28 -13.76
N ILE A 76 0.06 8.35 -12.88
CA ILE A 76 0.87 7.16 -13.21
C ILE A 76 0.06 6.22 -14.12
N ALA A 77 -1.24 6.05 -13.89
CA ALA A 77 -2.12 5.23 -14.75
C ALA A 77 -2.06 5.68 -16.22
N ALA A 78 -1.97 6.97 -16.47
CA ALA A 78 -1.92 7.54 -17.81
C ALA A 78 -0.60 7.28 -18.58
N VAL A 79 0.46 6.82 -17.88
CA VAL A 79 1.79 6.57 -18.48
C VAL A 79 2.24 5.12 -18.34
N THR A 80 1.37 4.24 -17.83
CA THR A 80 1.65 2.81 -17.59
C THR A 80 0.53 1.94 -18.17
N GLU A 81 0.85 0.70 -18.57
CA GLU A 81 -0.08 -0.20 -19.24
C GLU A 81 -0.28 -1.55 -18.53
N ARG A 82 0.69 -2.00 -17.70
CA ARG A 82 0.74 -3.36 -17.17
C ARG A 82 0.80 -3.44 -15.65
N ALA A 83 1.66 -2.63 -15.04
CA ALA A 83 1.87 -2.67 -13.60
C ALA A 83 0.57 -2.35 -12.85
N ARG A 84 0.30 -3.11 -11.79
CA ARG A 84 -0.76 -2.75 -10.84
C ARG A 84 -0.40 -1.46 -10.13
N LEU A 85 -1.41 -0.73 -9.70
CA LEU A 85 -1.29 0.55 -9.03
C LEU A 85 -1.87 0.47 -7.63
N GLY A 86 -1.12 0.90 -6.63
CA GLY A 86 -1.54 0.72 -5.25
C GLY A 86 -1.07 1.78 -4.27
N VAL A 87 -1.64 1.77 -3.08
CA VAL A 87 -1.18 2.57 -1.96
C VAL A 87 -0.74 1.65 -0.82
N SER A 88 0.41 1.91 -0.23
CA SER A 88 0.94 1.11 0.88
C SER A 88 1.43 2.01 2.02
N VAL A 89 0.48 2.47 2.87
CA VAL A 89 -0.97 2.30 2.89
C VAL A 89 -1.67 3.65 2.81
N LEU A 90 -2.93 3.66 2.30
CA LEU A 90 -3.85 4.80 2.39
C LEU A 90 -4.49 4.83 3.78
N ILE A 91 -4.57 5.99 4.41
CA ILE A 91 -5.32 6.16 5.67
C ILE A 91 -6.81 6.26 5.32
N ALA A 92 -7.45 5.10 5.07
CA ALA A 92 -8.81 5.05 4.53
C ALA A 92 -9.85 5.66 5.47
N THR A 93 -9.63 5.56 6.78
CA THR A 93 -10.59 6.00 7.82
C THR A 93 -10.66 7.51 8.08
N VAL A 94 -9.79 8.30 7.44
CA VAL A 94 -9.90 9.77 7.42
C VAL A 94 -10.69 10.28 6.20
N ARG A 95 -11.20 9.36 5.36
CA ARG A 95 -11.96 9.67 4.13
C ARG A 95 -13.40 9.14 4.24
N PRO A 96 -14.42 9.91 3.81
CA PRO A 96 -15.78 9.38 3.68
C PRO A 96 -15.83 8.22 2.68
N PRO A 97 -16.47 7.07 3.00
CA PRO A 97 -16.46 5.89 2.13
C PRO A 97 -16.98 6.14 0.72
N ALA A 98 -18.03 6.96 0.56
CA ALA A 98 -18.58 7.26 -0.75
C ALA A 98 -17.59 8.04 -1.64
N LEU A 99 -16.81 8.97 -1.07
CA LEU A 99 -15.76 9.67 -1.79
C LEU A 99 -14.61 8.73 -2.13
N LEU A 100 -14.15 7.94 -1.15
CA LEU A 100 -13.08 6.96 -1.33
C LEU A 100 -13.45 5.93 -2.41
N ALA A 101 -14.65 5.36 -2.34
CA ALA A 101 -15.12 4.40 -3.33
C ALA A 101 -15.16 5.02 -4.75
N LYS A 102 -15.63 6.27 -4.87
CA LYS A 102 -15.64 7.00 -6.14
C LYS A 102 -14.24 7.20 -6.70
N GLN A 103 -13.29 7.63 -5.86
CA GLN A 103 -11.91 7.87 -6.27
C GLN A 103 -11.24 6.57 -6.75
N VAL A 104 -11.39 5.48 -5.99
CA VAL A 104 -10.83 4.16 -6.32
C VAL A 104 -11.44 3.59 -7.59
N ALA A 105 -12.78 3.65 -7.76
CA ALA A 105 -13.44 3.19 -8.99
C ALA A 105 -13.03 4.01 -10.22
N THR A 106 -12.77 5.31 -10.04
CA THR A 106 -12.26 6.17 -11.12
C THR A 106 -10.84 5.77 -11.51
N LEU A 107 -9.95 5.56 -10.52
CA LEU A 107 -8.59 5.09 -10.77
C LEU A 107 -8.59 3.71 -11.43
N ASP A 108 -9.49 2.82 -10.99
CA ASP A 108 -9.63 1.48 -11.54
C ASP A 108 -10.06 1.52 -13.03
N ALA A 109 -11.01 2.38 -13.37
CA ALA A 109 -11.40 2.62 -14.76
C ALA A 109 -10.26 3.24 -15.60
N LEU A 110 -9.51 4.22 -15.06
CA LEU A 110 -8.38 4.86 -15.74
C LEU A 110 -7.21 3.90 -15.99
N SER A 111 -7.10 2.87 -15.17
CA SER A 111 -6.02 1.87 -15.24
C SER A 111 -6.46 0.54 -15.86
N ASP A 112 -7.67 0.43 -16.42
CA ASP A 112 -8.22 -0.82 -16.97
C ASP A 112 -8.15 -1.99 -15.97
N GLY A 113 -8.56 -1.75 -14.70
CA GLY A 113 -8.68 -2.79 -13.68
C GLY A 113 -7.35 -3.19 -13.02
N ARG A 114 -6.36 -2.29 -12.91
CA ARG A 114 -5.04 -2.59 -12.32
C ARG A 114 -4.88 -2.13 -10.85
N VAL A 115 -5.95 -1.72 -10.18
CA VAL A 115 -5.86 -1.19 -8.81
C VAL A 115 -5.69 -2.30 -7.77
N THR A 116 -4.85 -2.05 -6.77
CA THR A 116 -4.75 -2.82 -5.52
C THR A 116 -4.60 -1.86 -4.36
N MET A 117 -5.51 -1.87 -3.40
CA MET A 117 -5.52 -0.89 -2.31
C MET A 117 -4.97 -1.48 -1.01
N GLY A 118 -3.86 -0.91 -0.54
CA GLY A 118 -3.41 -1.12 0.83
C GLY A 118 -4.02 -0.05 1.75
N PHE A 119 -4.80 -0.45 2.75
CA PHE A 119 -5.46 0.44 3.68
C PHE A 119 -4.86 0.35 5.08
N GLY A 120 -4.69 1.51 5.72
CA GLY A 120 -4.26 1.66 7.09
C GLY A 120 -5.18 2.58 7.88
N VAL A 121 -5.07 2.50 9.20
CA VAL A 121 -5.85 3.36 10.10
C VAL A 121 -5.11 4.62 10.55
N GLY A 122 -3.90 4.85 10.05
CA GLY A 122 -3.07 5.96 10.53
C GLY A 122 -2.69 5.85 12.02
N TRP A 123 -1.78 6.69 12.43
CA TRP A 123 -1.26 6.71 13.81
C TRP A 123 -1.44 8.06 14.50
N GLN A 124 -1.68 9.11 13.74
CA GLN A 124 -1.70 10.50 14.20
C GLN A 124 -3.14 11.02 14.30
N GLU A 125 -3.57 11.45 15.48
CA GLU A 125 -4.92 11.97 15.74
C GLU A 125 -5.19 13.30 14.99
N ALA A 126 -4.13 14.08 14.72
CA ALA A 126 -4.25 15.36 14.04
C ALA A 126 -4.87 15.22 12.61
N GLU A 127 -4.60 14.15 11.88
CA GLU A 127 -5.21 13.92 10.57
C GLU A 127 -6.72 13.64 10.68
N TYR A 128 -7.13 12.97 11.73
CA TYR A 128 -8.54 12.73 12.03
C TYR A 128 -9.28 14.02 12.41
N THR A 129 -8.66 14.83 13.26
CA THR A 129 -9.20 16.14 13.62
C THR A 129 -9.34 17.05 12.39
N ALA A 130 -8.31 17.09 11.53
CA ALA A 130 -8.32 17.92 10.32
C ALA A 130 -9.38 17.50 9.30
N THR A 131 -9.80 16.23 9.32
CA THR A 131 -10.84 15.69 8.43
C THR A 131 -12.22 15.56 9.09
N ASN A 132 -12.34 16.00 10.34
CA ASN A 132 -13.56 15.86 11.15
C ASN A 132 -14.03 14.39 11.27
N MET A 133 -13.07 13.46 11.30
CA MET A 133 -13.34 12.04 11.52
C MET A 133 -12.94 11.64 12.94
N PRO A 134 -13.69 10.76 13.62
CA PRO A 134 -13.32 10.34 14.98
C PRO A 134 -12.12 9.40 14.96
N PHE A 135 -11.11 9.65 15.80
CA PHE A 135 -9.92 8.81 15.94
C PHE A 135 -10.23 7.46 16.62
N ASP A 136 -11.09 7.51 17.64
CA ASP A 136 -11.51 6.31 18.36
C ASP A 136 -12.26 5.33 17.47
N ALA A 137 -12.14 4.04 17.81
CA ALA A 137 -12.76 2.93 17.08
C ALA A 137 -12.37 2.82 15.59
N ARG A 138 -11.28 3.51 15.13
CA ARG A 138 -10.83 3.53 13.73
C ARG A 138 -10.60 2.14 13.12
N PHE A 139 -10.19 1.14 13.91
CA PHE A 139 -10.04 -0.24 13.42
C PHE A 139 -11.38 -0.88 13.03
N GLY A 140 -12.44 -0.67 13.80
CA GLY A 140 -13.79 -1.15 13.45
C GLY A 140 -14.38 -0.35 12.28
N ARG A 141 -14.12 0.97 12.26
CA ARG A 141 -14.52 1.83 11.13
C ARG A 141 -13.84 1.44 9.83
N MET A 142 -12.59 0.94 9.87
CA MET A 142 -11.91 0.41 8.69
C MET A 142 -12.67 -0.75 8.06
N GLU A 143 -13.13 -1.72 8.85
CA GLU A 143 -13.91 -2.85 8.36
C GLU A 143 -15.19 -2.35 7.67
N GLU A 144 -15.89 -1.41 8.31
CA GLU A 144 -17.11 -0.82 7.76
C GLU A 144 -16.85 0.02 6.51
N THR A 145 -15.75 0.79 6.48
CA THR A 145 -15.32 1.56 5.30
C THR A 145 -15.10 0.63 4.11
N VAL A 146 -14.40 -0.49 4.29
CA VAL A 146 -14.14 -1.45 3.20
C VAL A 146 -15.44 -2.10 2.74
N ALA A 147 -16.32 -2.52 3.66
CA ALA A 147 -17.60 -3.12 3.31
C ALA A 147 -18.49 -2.13 2.51
N ALA A 148 -18.55 -0.86 2.94
CA ALA A 148 -19.27 0.18 2.22
C ALA A 148 -18.67 0.47 0.84
N CYS A 149 -17.33 0.49 0.71
CA CYS A 149 -16.65 0.66 -0.58
C CYS A 149 -16.94 -0.53 -1.50
N ARG A 150 -16.87 -1.77 -1.04
CA ARG A 150 -17.19 -2.96 -1.84
C ARG A 150 -18.60 -2.91 -2.38
N GLU A 151 -19.59 -2.52 -1.57
CA GLU A 151 -20.97 -2.33 -2.01
C GLU A 151 -21.06 -1.30 -3.14
N LEU A 152 -20.35 -0.14 -3.00
CA LEU A 152 -20.34 0.93 -4.01
C LEU A 152 -19.54 0.58 -5.26
N TRP A 153 -18.58 -0.34 -5.20
CA TRP A 153 -17.81 -0.80 -6.36
C TRP A 153 -18.56 -1.82 -7.22
N THR A 154 -19.52 -2.54 -6.62
CA THR A 154 -20.17 -3.69 -7.27
C THR A 154 -21.64 -3.46 -7.61
N HIS A 155 -22.32 -2.55 -6.92
CA HIS A 155 -23.76 -2.34 -7.11
C HIS A 155 -24.13 -0.90 -7.44
N ALA A 156 -25.09 -0.74 -8.38
CA ALA A 156 -25.79 0.50 -8.65
C ALA A 156 -27.25 0.20 -9.07
N PRO A 157 -28.23 0.46 -8.19
CA PRO A 157 -28.12 1.15 -6.91
C PRO A 157 -27.44 0.31 -5.84
N ALA A 158 -26.67 0.96 -4.96
CA ALA A 158 -26.04 0.40 -3.79
C ALA A 158 -26.86 0.71 -2.52
N THR A 159 -26.89 -0.20 -1.57
CA THR A 159 -27.54 0.01 -0.27
C THR A 159 -26.65 -0.58 0.83
N PHE A 160 -26.26 0.24 1.78
CA PHE A 160 -25.41 -0.16 2.89
C PHE A 160 -25.96 0.41 4.21
N LYS A 161 -25.96 -0.41 5.27
CA LYS A 161 -26.41 -0.02 6.59
C LYS A 161 -25.39 -0.51 7.62
N GLY A 162 -24.49 0.37 8.02
CA GLY A 162 -23.50 0.16 9.05
C GLY A 162 -23.81 0.96 10.32
N ARG A 163 -22.85 0.98 11.24
CA ARG A 163 -22.90 1.76 12.48
C ARG A 163 -22.54 3.23 12.23
N ASP A 164 -21.47 3.46 11.46
CA ASP A 164 -20.88 4.78 11.23
C ASP A 164 -21.32 5.36 9.86
N PHE A 165 -21.70 4.51 8.92
CA PHE A 165 -22.07 4.90 7.55
C PHE A 165 -23.36 4.20 7.11
N SER A 166 -24.19 4.92 6.35
CA SER A 166 -25.37 4.32 5.71
C SER A 166 -25.75 5.09 4.45
N PHE A 167 -26.21 4.37 3.44
CA PHE A 167 -26.83 4.93 2.22
C PHE A 167 -27.84 3.92 1.67
N GLU A 168 -28.84 4.40 0.96
CA GLU A 168 -29.90 3.59 0.41
C GLU A 168 -30.19 4.06 -1.03
N ASN A 169 -30.41 3.10 -1.93
CA ASN A 169 -30.72 3.35 -3.35
C ASN A 169 -29.75 4.37 -4.00
N TYR A 170 -28.47 4.23 -3.70
CA TYR A 170 -27.43 5.21 -4.08
C TYR A 170 -26.71 4.77 -5.35
N HIS A 171 -26.79 5.58 -6.40
CA HIS A 171 -26.12 5.33 -7.68
C HIS A 171 -24.74 5.97 -7.73
N SER A 172 -23.70 5.18 -7.58
CA SER A 172 -22.29 5.61 -7.73
C SER A 172 -21.69 4.93 -8.97
N ILE A 173 -21.54 5.69 -10.06
CA ILE A 173 -20.97 5.24 -11.33
C ILE A 173 -19.70 6.05 -11.62
N PRO A 174 -18.60 5.46 -12.16
CA PRO A 174 -18.49 4.06 -12.58
C PRO A 174 -18.46 3.09 -11.40
N LEU A 175 -18.85 1.85 -11.64
CA LEU A 175 -18.48 0.71 -10.82
C LEU A 175 -17.00 0.38 -11.04
N SER A 176 -16.41 -0.52 -10.24
CA SER A 176 -15.05 -0.99 -10.52
C SER A 176 -15.04 -1.80 -11.82
N THR A 177 -13.92 -1.73 -12.55
CA THR A 177 -13.68 -2.55 -13.74
C THR A 177 -13.39 -3.99 -13.34
N GLN A 178 -12.73 -4.18 -12.20
CA GLN A 178 -12.49 -5.48 -11.61
C GLN A 178 -13.76 -6.03 -10.96
N GLU A 179 -13.95 -7.35 -10.97
CA GLU A 179 -15.00 -8.02 -10.21
C GLU A 179 -14.89 -7.71 -8.70
N SER A 180 -13.66 -7.64 -8.19
CA SER A 180 -13.34 -7.22 -6.83
C SER A 180 -12.01 -6.49 -6.79
N VAL A 181 -12.00 -5.23 -6.34
CA VAL A 181 -10.74 -4.50 -6.08
C VAL A 181 -10.01 -5.16 -4.91
N PRO A 182 -8.77 -5.66 -5.09
CA PRO A 182 -8.02 -6.25 -4.00
C PRO A 182 -7.70 -5.25 -2.89
N VAL A 183 -7.96 -5.62 -1.64
CA VAL A 183 -7.74 -4.79 -0.44
C VAL A 183 -6.80 -5.49 0.52
N LEU A 184 -5.69 -4.84 0.87
CA LEU A 184 -4.73 -5.29 1.87
C LEU A 184 -4.76 -4.38 3.10
N PHE A 185 -4.63 -4.92 4.32
CA PHE A 185 -4.56 -4.11 5.52
C PHE A 185 -3.11 -3.98 6.04
N GLY A 186 -2.72 -2.76 6.40
CA GLY A 186 -1.46 -2.45 7.07
C GLY A 186 -1.55 -2.66 8.59
N PHE A 187 -2.01 -3.82 9.04
CA PHE A 187 -2.18 -4.14 10.45
C PHE A 187 -1.03 -4.99 11.00
N GLY A 188 -0.64 -4.72 12.24
CA GLY A 188 0.30 -5.57 12.98
C GLY A 188 -0.25 -6.98 13.20
N PRO A 189 0.64 -7.99 13.38
CA PRO A 189 0.24 -9.38 13.53
C PRO A 189 -0.47 -9.60 14.87
N SER A 190 -1.73 -10.00 14.83
CA SER A 190 -2.50 -10.48 15.96
C SER A 190 -3.75 -11.22 15.46
N GLN A 191 -4.27 -12.18 16.21
CA GLN A 191 -5.49 -12.90 15.86
C GLN A 191 -6.63 -11.92 15.56
N ARG A 192 -6.87 -10.94 16.45
CA ARG A 192 -7.93 -9.94 16.27
C ARG A 192 -7.81 -9.14 14.96
N ASN A 193 -6.59 -8.81 14.56
CA ASN A 193 -6.37 -8.08 13.30
C ASN A 193 -6.54 -8.99 12.09
N PHE A 194 -6.13 -10.25 12.20
CA PHE A 194 -6.28 -11.22 11.12
C PHE A 194 -7.74 -11.66 10.94
N ASP A 195 -8.51 -11.76 12.01
CA ASP A 195 -9.97 -11.94 11.92
C ASP A 195 -10.65 -10.79 11.15
N ARG A 196 -10.17 -9.54 11.35
CA ARG A 196 -10.66 -8.38 10.57
C ARG A 196 -10.30 -8.51 9.09
N ILE A 197 -9.07 -8.91 8.79
CA ILE A 197 -8.64 -9.13 7.41
C ILE A 197 -9.49 -10.21 6.77
N ALA A 198 -9.64 -11.35 7.42
CA ALA A 198 -10.39 -12.50 6.89
C ALA A 198 -11.87 -12.18 6.62
N ARG A 199 -12.46 -11.21 7.35
CA ARG A 199 -13.86 -10.81 7.10
C ARG A 199 -14.05 -9.94 5.88
N VAL A 200 -13.14 -9.00 5.58
CA VAL A 200 -13.43 -7.94 4.59
C VAL A 200 -12.29 -7.63 3.62
N ALA A 201 -11.08 -8.14 3.84
CA ALA A 201 -9.89 -7.85 3.04
C ALA A 201 -9.28 -9.11 2.42
N ASP A 202 -8.31 -8.93 1.51
CA ASP A 202 -7.70 -10.03 0.75
C ASP A 202 -6.28 -10.36 1.23
N GLY A 203 -5.82 -9.69 2.28
CA GLY A 203 -4.51 -9.92 2.85
C GLY A 203 -3.94 -8.73 3.59
N ARG A 204 -2.62 -8.66 3.68
CA ARG A 204 -1.92 -7.61 4.41
C ARG A 204 -0.73 -7.03 3.66
N THR A 205 -0.37 -5.80 3.97
CA THR A 205 0.92 -5.21 3.64
C THR A 205 1.72 -4.99 4.92
N VAL A 206 3.02 -5.27 4.88
CA VAL A 206 3.87 -5.29 6.08
C VAL A 206 5.31 -4.88 5.77
N ASN A 207 5.96 -4.28 6.77
CA ASN A 207 7.41 -4.11 6.83
C ASN A 207 7.92 -5.03 7.97
N PRO A 208 8.32 -6.27 7.67
CA PRO A 208 8.69 -7.24 8.70
C PRO A 208 10.06 -6.92 9.31
N ALA A 209 10.19 -7.16 10.62
CA ALA A 209 11.45 -6.97 11.33
C ALA A 209 12.45 -8.08 10.98
N ASP A 210 12.00 -9.32 10.94
CA ASP A 210 12.81 -10.51 10.70
C ASP A 210 11.99 -11.64 10.04
N LEU A 211 12.71 -12.65 9.52
CA LEU A 211 12.10 -13.79 8.81
C LEU A 211 11.29 -14.72 9.72
N ALA A 212 11.70 -14.90 10.98
CA ALA A 212 11.00 -15.81 11.90
C ALA A 212 9.60 -15.26 12.25
N THR A 213 9.56 -14.02 12.75
CA THR A 213 8.30 -13.33 13.06
C THR A 213 7.39 -13.23 11.83
N PHE A 214 7.97 -13.04 10.65
CA PHE A 214 7.22 -13.02 9.39
C PHE A 214 6.57 -14.37 9.10
N THR A 215 7.32 -15.48 9.20
CA THR A 215 6.85 -16.84 8.97
C THR A 215 5.66 -17.17 9.86
N ASP A 216 5.78 -16.91 11.17
CA ASP A 216 4.72 -17.15 12.13
C ASP A 216 3.46 -16.32 11.81
N SER A 217 3.67 -15.08 11.38
CA SER A 217 2.55 -14.20 11.03
C SER A 217 1.83 -14.61 9.75
N VAL A 218 2.53 -15.16 8.75
CA VAL A 218 1.93 -15.70 7.53
C VAL A 218 1.13 -16.96 7.85
N ALA A 219 1.69 -17.86 8.65
CA ALA A 219 0.99 -19.07 9.10
C ALA A 219 -0.29 -18.73 9.85
N LEU A 220 -0.23 -17.76 10.77
CA LEU A 220 -1.41 -17.31 11.52
C LEU A 220 -2.47 -16.69 10.60
N LEU A 221 -2.07 -15.89 9.60
CA LEU A 221 -3.00 -15.30 8.63
C LEU A 221 -3.71 -16.38 7.81
N ARG A 222 -2.98 -17.36 7.28
CA ARG A 222 -3.53 -18.48 6.50
C ARG A 222 -4.50 -19.32 7.32
N ASN A 223 -4.12 -19.71 8.55
CA ASN A 223 -5.00 -20.43 9.47
C ASN A 223 -6.27 -19.63 9.79
N THR A 224 -6.15 -18.29 9.87
CA THR A 224 -7.33 -17.44 10.10
C THR A 224 -8.24 -17.40 8.87
N PHE A 225 -7.70 -17.38 7.65
CA PHE A 225 -8.51 -17.47 6.43
C PHE A 225 -9.29 -18.79 6.42
N GLU A 226 -8.64 -19.92 6.68
CA GLU A 226 -9.29 -21.24 6.77
C GLU A 226 -10.39 -21.27 7.84
N ALA A 227 -10.14 -20.69 9.02
CA ALA A 227 -11.13 -20.58 10.09
C ALA A 227 -12.35 -19.69 9.73
N HIS A 228 -12.25 -18.88 8.70
CA HIS A 228 -13.31 -18.05 8.14
C HIS A 228 -13.86 -18.61 6.80
N ASP A 229 -13.68 -19.92 6.54
CA ASP A 229 -14.13 -20.61 5.32
C ASP A 229 -13.57 -19.98 4.02
N ARG A 230 -12.36 -19.39 4.07
CA ARG A 230 -11.65 -18.83 2.93
C ARG A 230 -10.42 -19.66 2.60
N ASP A 231 -10.12 -19.77 1.32
CA ASP A 231 -8.91 -20.45 0.86
C ASP A 231 -7.64 -19.72 1.41
N PRO A 232 -6.80 -20.41 2.22
CA PRO A 232 -5.59 -19.83 2.79
C PRO A 232 -4.55 -19.41 1.74
N ASP A 233 -4.56 -19.98 0.54
CA ASP A 233 -3.64 -19.62 -0.54
C ASP A 233 -4.03 -18.28 -1.21
N ASN A 234 -5.25 -17.81 -1.01
CA ASN A 234 -5.70 -16.49 -1.43
C ASN A 234 -5.30 -15.37 -0.46
N ALA A 235 -4.69 -15.68 0.70
CA ALA A 235 -4.20 -14.69 1.64
C ALA A 235 -2.96 -13.98 1.09
N ARG A 236 -3.15 -12.81 0.49
CA ARG A 236 -2.07 -12.03 -0.11
C ARG A 236 -1.20 -11.37 0.95
N VAL A 237 0.12 -11.38 0.75
CA VAL A 237 1.07 -10.72 1.63
C VAL A 237 2.05 -9.88 0.81
N GLN A 238 1.93 -8.55 0.93
CA GLN A 238 2.85 -7.60 0.34
C GLN A 238 3.89 -7.19 1.38
N VAL A 239 5.17 -7.32 1.04
CA VAL A 239 6.29 -6.97 1.91
C VAL A 239 6.97 -5.72 1.39
N SER A 240 7.17 -4.70 2.23
CA SER A 240 8.08 -3.59 1.96
C SER A 240 9.49 -3.99 2.39
N ALA A 241 10.38 -4.14 1.42
CA ALA A 241 11.76 -4.54 1.64
C ALA A 241 12.68 -3.32 1.79
N SER A 242 13.38 -3.25 2.91
CA SER A 242 14.49 -2.31 3.11
C SER A 242 15.80 -2.96 2.68
N PRO A 243 16.75 -2.20 2.09
CA PRO A 243 18.05 -2.73 1.72
C PRO A 243 18.83 -3.23 2.94
N VAL A 244 19.60 -4.28 2.76
CA VAL A 244 20.61 -4.71 3.69
C VAL A 244 21.82 -3.79 3.55
N ARG A 245 22.47 -3.44 4.67
CA ARG A 245 23.63 -2.57 4.65
C ARG A 245 24.84 -3.30 5.19
N ARG A 246 26.01 -3.06 4.58
CA ARG A 246 27.31 -3.50 5.05
C ARG A 246 27.75 -2.70 6.27
N ASP A 247 28.79 -3.14 6.97
CA ASP A 247 29.33 -2.44 8.16
C ASP A 247 29.77 -0.99 7.86
N ASN A 248 30.15 -0.70 6.61
CA ASN A 248 30.53 0.64 6.18
C ASN A 248 29.33 1.53 5.80
N GLY A 249 28.08 1.02 5.97
CA GLY A 249 26.83 1.70 5.68
C GLY A 249 26.34 1.59 4.22
N SER A 250 27.16 1.12 3.28
CA SER A 250 26.76 0.96 1.88
C SER A 250 25.70 -0.15 1.71
N VAL A 251 24.85 0.00 0.69
CA VAL A 251 23.86 -1.02 0.35
C VAL A 251 24.54 -2.30 -0.15
N ASP A 252 24.07 -3.43 0.34
CA ASP A 252 24.44 -4.77 -0.12
C ASP A 252 23.31 -5.35 -0.97
N LEU A 253 23.44 -5.25 -2.29
CA LEU A 253 22.41 -5.70 -3.21
C LEU A 253 22.22 -7.23 -3.19
N GLU A 254 23.32 -8.00 -3.04
CA GLU A 254 23.27 -9.47 -2.97
C GLU A 254 22.50 -9.93 -1.72
N ALA A 255 22.90 -9.46 -0.54
CA ALA A 255 22.21 -9.77 0.71
C ALA A 255 20.76 -9.24 0.74
N THR A 256 20.47 -8.15 0.00
CA THR A 256 19.11 -7.62 -0.15
C THR A 256 18.26 -8.54 -1.02
N ALA A 257 18.81 -9.10 -2.11
CA ALA A 257 18.14 -10.07 -2.95
C ALA A 257 17.87 -11.38 -2.19
N GLU A 258 18.86 -11.92 -1.49
CA GLU A 258 18.69 -13.11 -0.63
C GLU A 258 17.58 -12.91 0.41
N LYS A 259 17.51 -11.74 1.02
CA LYS A 259 16.46 -11.40 1.99
C LYS A 259 15.09 -11.33 1.32
N ALA A 260 15.00 -10.80 0.09
CA ALA A 260 13.76 -10.74 -0.68
C ALA A 260 13.26 -12.15 -1.04
N HIS A 261 14.13 -13.05 -1.47
CA HIS A 261 13.81 -14.47 -1.68
C HIS A 261 13.34 -15.12 -0.37
N GLY A 262 14.04 -14.85 0.74
CA GLY A 262 13.63 -15.32 2.06
C GLY A 262 12.22 -14.93 2.46
N TRP A 263 11.73 -13.74 2.07
CA TRP A 263 10.33 -13.35 2.25
C TRP A 263 9.40 -14.12 1.32
N SER A 264 9.75 -14.25 0.04
CA SER A 264 8.98 -14.98 -0.96
C SER A 264 8.76 -16.45 -0.58
N ASP A 265 9.82 -17.16 -0.20
CA ASP A 265 9.79 -18.57 0.21
C ASP A 265 8.88 -18.80 1.43
N ARG A 266 8.63 -17.76 2.21
CA ARG A 266 7.77 -17.79 3.40
C ARG A 266 6.37 -17.21 3.16
N GLY A 267 6.03 -16.97 1.89
CA GLY A 267 4.66 -16.64 1.49
C GLY A 267 4.40 -15.15 1.22
N ALA A 268 5.44 -14.33 1.02
CA ALA A 268 5.22 -13.01 0.42
C ALA A 268 4.78 -13.18 -1.04
N SER A 269 3.64 -12.57 -1.40
CA SER A 269 3.15 -12.55 -2.77
C SER A 269 3.88 -11.51 -3.62
N VAL A 270 4.19 -10.37 -3.01
CA VAL A 270 4.87 -9.23 -3.65
C VAL A 270 5.94 -8.69 -2.71
N VAL A 271 7.14 -8.46 -3.23
CA VAL A 271 8.21 -7.74 -2.54
C VAL A 271 8.37 -6.35 -3.16
N VAL A 272 8.19 -5.31 -2.37
CA VAL A 272 8.18 -3.92 -2.80
C VAL A 272 9.45 -3.23 -2.33
N PHE A 273 10.24 -2.73 -3.27
CA PHE A 273 11.41 -1.91 -3.00
C PHE A 273 11.06 -0.43 -3.07
N ARG A 274 11.77 0.39 -2.27
CA ARG A 274 11.66 1.85 -2.33
C ARG A 274 13.00 2.43 -2.82
N PRO A 275 13.10 2.90 -4.07
CA PRO A 275 14.38 3.31 -4.66
C PRO A 275 15.14 4.36 -3.84
N VAL A 276 14.45 5.33 -3.26
CA VAL A 276 15.06 6.44 -2.50
C VAL A 276 15.91 6.01 -1.28
N VAL A 277 15.75 4.76 -0.80
CA VAL A 277 16.55 4.24 0.34
C VAL A 277 17.74 3.37 -0.09
N PHE A 278 18.03 3.31 -1.40
CA PHE A 278 19.14 2.52 -1.97
C PHE A 278 20.41 3.33 -2.20
N ASP A 279 20.47 4.58 -1.73
CA ASP A 279 21.63 5.48 -1.85
C ASP A 279 22.08 5.68 -3.32
N CYS A 280 21.14 5.61 -4.28
CA CYS A 280 21.41 5.83 -5.70
C CYS A 280 21.12 7.26 -6.13
N ALA A 281 21.88 7.76 -7.12
CA ALA A 281 21.58 9.00 -7.81
C ALA A 281 20.43 8.79 -8.83
N ALA A 282 19.84 9.88 -9.31
CA ALA A 282 18.76 9.81 -10.30
C ALA A 282 19.17 9.09 -11.59
N GLU A 283 20.42 9.27 -12.01
CA GLU A 283 21.00 8.66 -13.21
C GLU A 283 21.18 7.15 -13.08
N GLU A 284 21.27 6.62 -11.85
CA GLU A 284 21.48 5.20 -11.54
C GLU A 284 20.14 4.42 -11.40
N LEU A 285 19.01 5.13 -11.44
CA LEU A 285 17.68 4.50 -11.31
C LEU A 285 17.38 3.44 -12.37
N PRO A 286 17.81 3.55 -13.65
CA PRO A 286 17.62 2.46 -14.61
C PRO A 286 18.33 1.16 -14.21
N GLU A 287 19.60 1.24 -13.77
CA GLU A 287 20.38 0.09 -13.33
C GLU A 287 19.78 -0.53 -12.05
N LEU A 288 19.29 0.32 -11.14
CA LEU A 288 18.59 -0.16 -9.95
C LEU A 288 17.28 -0.88 -10.30
N LEU A 289 16.51 -0.41 -11.28
CA LEU A 289 15.32 -1.10 -11.79
C LEU A 289 15.67 -2.47 -12.40
N ASP A 290 16.70 -2.52 -13.23
CA ASP A 290 17.17 -3.78 -13.85
C ASP A 290 17.59 -4.78 -12.77
N TRP A 291 18.30 -4.31 -11.73
CA TRP A 291 18.61 -5.15 -10.57
C TRP A 291 17.34 -5.64 -9.85
N MET A 292 16.37 -4.76 -9.58
CA MET A 292 15.11 -5.16 -8.90
C MET A 292 14.38 -6.25 -9.69
N ILE A 293 14.35 -6.15 -11.00
CA ILE A 293 13.73 -7.18 -11.85
C ILE A 293 14.54 -8.48 -11.84
N SER A 294 15.87 -8.41 -11.84
CA SER A 294 16.72 -9.61 -11.77
C SER A 294 16.52 -10.42 -10.49
N VAL A 295 16.13 -9.79 -9.39
CA VAL A 295 15.75 -10.47 -8.13
C VAL A 295 14.59 -11.46 -8.32
N ARG A 296 13.75 -11.29 -9.33
CA ARG A 296 12.65 -12.23 -9.63
C ARG A 296 13.16 -13.59 -10.09
N GLU A 297 14.26 -13.63 -10.84
CA GLU A 297 14.74 -14.77 -11.63
C GLU A 297 15.82 -15.58 -10.90
N ALA A 298 16.43 -15.03 -9.87
CA ALA A 298 17.49 -15.69 -9.11
C ALA A 298 16.92 -16.56 -7.99
#